data_ae0bd307b2b97cce0c7dbe7232af9808
#
_entry.id   ae0bd307b2b97cce0c7dbe7232af9808
#
_cell.length_a   1.000
_cell.length_b   1.000
_cell.length_c   1.000
_cell.angle_alpha   90.00
_cell.angle_beta   90.00
_cell.angle_gamma   90.00
#
_symmetry.space_group_name_H-M   'P 1'
#
loop_
_entity.id
_entity.type
_entity.pdbx_description
1 polymer ?
#
loop_
_entity_poly.entity_id
_entity_poly.type
_entity_poly.pdbx_seq_one_letter_code
_entity_poly.pdbx_strand_id
1 'polypeptide(L)'
;MPKDTATESMSTSIEGLEKFTVQGGNHVNGAVDYEALYGMTPPAGGDHAQPWLNCGIYDQPVPNERAVHALEHGAVWVTYDPEVVTGGELDSLRSKLPSTYIVLSPFPGLPSPVVASAWGNQVQLDGAEDERLGDFIDKFWKAGDAPEIGAACSGQPDEPGLVG
;
A
#
# COMPACT_ATOMS: atom_id res chain seq x y z
N MET A 1 2.83 -27.66 -19.63
CA MET A 1 2.64 -27.25 -19.47
C MET A 1 2.38 -26.80 -19.46
N PRO A 2 2.28 -26.74 -19.20
CA PRO A 2 1.88 -26.21 -19.01
C PRO A 2 2.06 -25.62 -18.83
N LYS A 3 2.31 -25.54 -18.86
CA LYS A 3 2.35 -24.92 -18.67
C LYS A 3 2.40 -24.28 -18.59
N ASP A 4 2.62 -24.49 -19.03
CA ASP A 4 2.58 -23.71 -18.88
C ASP A 4 2.07 -22.81 -18.54
N THR A 5 1.64 -22.52 -18.90
CA THR A 5 0.68 -21.63 -18.31
C THR A 5 0.74 -21.64 -16.81
N ALA A 6 0.80 -22.75 -16.28
CA ALA A 6 0.97 -22.90 -14.84
C ALA A 6 2.21 -22.15 -14.38
N THR A 7 3.26 -22.18 -15.15
CA THR A 7 4.48 -21.47 -14.81
C THR A 7 4.25 -19.98 -14.80
N GLU A 8 3.51 -19.49 -15.76
CA GLU A 8 3.19 -18.08 -15.79
C GLU A 8 2.41 -17.65 -14.58
N SER A 9 1.41 -18.43 -14.22
CA SER A 9 0.63 -18.13 -13.04
C SER A 9 1.51 -18.05 -11.82
N MET A 10 2.42 -19.00 -11.68
CA MET A 10 3.30 -19.02 -10.52
C MET A 10 4.24 -17.83 -10.49
N SER A 11 4.73 -17.40 -11.64
CA SER A 11 5.65 -16.27 -11.69
C SER A 11 4.97 -14.96 -11.30
N THR A 12 3.65 -14.90 -11.43
CA THR A 12 2.91 -13.70 -11.06
C THR A 12 2.11 -13.87 -9.78
N SER A 13 2.17 -15.06 -9.20
CA SER A 13 1.37 -15.39 -8.04
C SER A 13 2.10 -14.99 -6.76
N ILE A 14 1.38 -14.35 -5.87
CA ILE A 14 1.89 -14.00 -4.54
C ILE A 14 0.98 -14.68 -3.55
N GLU A 15 1.54 -15.52 -2.70
CA GLU A 15 0.75 -16.27 -1.74
C GLU A 15 0.05 -15.30 -0.79
N GLY A 16 -1.26 -15.49 -0.60
CA GLY A 16 -2.05 -14.63 0.27
C GLY A 16 -2.49 -13.32 -0.34
N LEU A 17 -2.19 -13.10 -1.63
CA LEU A 17 -2.62 -11.88 -2.31
C LEU A 17 -4.14 -11.83 -2.35
N GLU A 18 -4.70 -10.71 -1.89
CA GLU A 18 -6.12 -10.44 -1.95
C GLU A 18 -6.39 -9.40 -3.00
N LYS A 19 -7.38 -9.65 -3.84
CA LYS A 19 -7.81 -8.70 -4.86
C LYS A 19 -9.21 -8.21 -4.47
N PHE A 20 -9.39 -6.92 -4.59
CA PHE A 20 -10.67 -6.28 -4.29
C PHE A 20 -11.21 -5.66 -5.56
N THR A 21 -12.50 -5.84 -5.80
CA THR A 21 -13.18 -5.11 -6.85
C THR A 21 -13.50 -3.74 -6.27
N VAL A 22 -12.80 -2.73 -6.73
CA VAL A 22 -12.94 -1.38 -6.19
C VAL A 22 -13.97 -0.63 -7.03
N GLN A 23 -15.05 -0.24 -6.37
CA GLN A 23 -16.07 0.60 -7.00
C GLN A 23 -16.04 1.97 -6.34
N GLY A 24 -16.59 2.96 -7.04
CA GLY A 24 -16.53 4.32 -6.54
C GLY A 24 -15.23 4.96 -7.00
N GLY A 25 -14.32 5.22 -6.08
CA GLY A 25 -13.08 5.90 -6.43
C GLY A 25 -13.29 7.36 -6.68
N ASN A 26 -14.31 7.95 -6.07
CA ASN A 26 -14.64 9.36 -6.23
C ASN A 26 -13.92 10.18 -5.16
N HIS A 27 -13.70 11.46 -5.46
CA HIS A 27 -13.19 12.39 -4.46
C HIS A 27 -14.33 12.75 -3.50
N VAL A 28 -14.05 12.60 -2.21
CA VAL A 28 -15.04 12.91 -1.17
C VAL A 28 -14.39 13.78 -0.11
N ASN A 29 -15.22 14.43 0.67
CA ASN A 29 -14.76 15.24 1.82
C ASN A 29 -15.01 14.43 3.09
N GLY A 30 -14.01 14.44 3.98
CA GLY A 30 -14.15 13.81 5.28
C GLY A 30 -13.75 12.36 5.29
N ALA A 31 -14.01 11.72 6.41
CA ALA A 31 -13.57 10.36 6.67
C ALA A 31 -14.40 9.35 5.88
N VAL A 32 -13.74 8.27 5.45
CA VAL A 32 -14.38 7.14 4.78
C VAL A 32 -14.21 5.93 5.68
N ASP A 33 -15.31 5.23 5.95
CA ASP A 33 -15.24 3.99 6.71
C ASP A 33 -14.96 2.84 5.75
N TYR A 34 -13.69 2.63 5.47
CA TYR A 34 -13.29 1.64 4.47
C TYR A 34 -13.64 0.22 4.89
N GLU A 35 -13.59 -0.07 6.18
CA GLU A 35 -13.92 -1.41 6.63
C GLU A 35 -15.39 -1.69 6.42
N ALA A 36 -16.26 -0.74 6.73
CA ALA A 36 -17.70 -0.93 6.56
C ALA A 36 -18.09 -0.98 5.08
N LEU A 37 -17.45 -0.14 4.25
CA LEU A 37 -17.83 -0.02 2.84
C LEU A 37 -17.17 -1.06 1.95
N TYR A 38 -15.92 -1.43 2.27
CA TYR A 38 -15.12 -2.26 1.36
C TYR A 38 -14.53 -3.49 2.03
N GLY A 39 -14.59 -3.58 3.35
CA GLY A 39 -14.02 -4.72 4.08
C GLY A 39 -12.50 -4.76 4.08
N MET A 40 -11.86 -3.61 4.02
CA MET A 40 -10.39 -3.52 3.93
C MET A 40 -9.78 -2.86 5.15
N THR A 41 -8.67 -3.42 5.63
CA THR A 41 -7.84 -2.83 6.68
C THR A 41 -6.39 -3.21 6.43
N PRO A 42 -5.50 -2.31 6.02
CA PRO A 42 -5.75 -0.92 5.56
C PRO A 42 -6.54 -0.87 4.27
N PRO A 43 -7.05 0.30 3.90
CA PRO A 43 -7.78 0.40 2.63
C PRO A 43 -6.84 0.26 1.43
N ALA A 44 -7.34 -0.42 0.41
CA ALA A 44 -6.58 -0.64 -0.82
C ALA A 44 -7.32 -0.08 -2.03
N GLY A 45 -8.15 0.93 -1.84
CA GLY A 45 -8.89 1.56 -2.92
C GLY A 45 -10.22 2.08 -2.43
N GLY A 46 -10.96 2.71 -3.31
CA GLY A 46 -12.29 3.23 -3.03
C GLY A 46 -12.32 4.75 -3.04
N ASP A 47 -13.37 5.31 -2.46
CA ASP A 47 -13.50 6.76 -2.36
C ASP A 47 -12.35 7.33 -1.54
N HIS A 48 -11.91 8.54 -1.87
CA HIS A 48 -10.71 9.10 -1.26
C HIS A 48 -10.76 10.62 -1.29
N ALA A 49 -9.83 11.25 -0.57
CA ALA A 49 -9.72 12.69 -0.52
C ALA A 49 -9.20 13.24 -1.84
N GLN A 50 -9.55 14.48 -2.15
CA GLN A 50 -9.06 15.12 -3.36
C GLN A 50 -7.54 15.33 -3.31
N PRO A 51 -6.95 15.84 -2.21
CA PRO A 51 -5.49 15.87 -2.15
C PRO A 51 -4.96 14.47 -1.92
N TRP A 52 -3.89 14.13 -2.63
CA TRP A 52 -3.20 12.88 -2.38
C TRP A 52 -2.22 13.04 -1.23
N LEU A 53 -1.74 11.92 -0.69
CA LEU A 53 -0.67 11.91 0.27
C LEU A 53 0.65 11.96 -0.48
N ASN A 54 1.54 12.85 -0.08
CA ASN A 54 2.89 12.83 -0.66
C ASN A 54 3.54 11.50 -0.34
N CYS A 55 4.17 10.90 -1.34
CA CYS A 55 4.88 9.64 -1.13
C CYS A 55 6.10 9.88 -0.26
N GLY A 56 6.45 8.88 0.55
CA GLY A 56 7.61 8.97 1.43
C GLY A 56 7.45 8.12 2.67
N ILE A 57 8.36 8.35 3.61
CA ILE A 57 8.46 7.60 4.86
C ILE A 57 7.85 8.43 5.98
N TYR A 58 6.91 7.84 6.69
CA TYR A 58 6.20 8.51 7.79
C TYR A 58 6.44 7.76 9.09
N ASP A 59 6.62 8.49 10.19
CA ASP A 59 6.75 7.89 11.52
C ASP A 59 5.49 8.05 12.35
N GLN A 60 4.41 8.51 11.73
CA GLN A 60 3.09 8.62 12.35
C GLN A 60 2.05 8.08 11.39
N PRO A 61 0.89 7.63 11.90
CA PRO A 61 -0.21 7.23 11.02
C PRO A 61 -0.61 8.36 10.08
N VAL A 62 -1.00 8.01 8.88
CA VAL A 62 -1.38 8.98 7.86
C VAL A 62 -2.89 8.89 7.60
N PRO A 63 -3.50 9.96 7.06
CA PRO A 63 -4.92 9.89 6.70
C PRO A 63 -5.15 8.84 5.62
N ASN A 64 -6.01 7.89 5.91
CA ASN A 64 -6.30 6.80 4.96
C ASN A 64 -6.81 7.35 3.63
N GLU A 65 -7.65 8.37 3.68
CA GLU A 65 -8.28 8.92 2.48
C GLU A 65 -7.26 9.53 1.52
N ARG A 66 -6.19 10.09 2.05
CA ARG A 66 -5.13 10.65 1.23
C ARG A 66 -4.19 9.55 0.72
N ALA A 67 -3.93 8.55 1.56
CA ALA A 67 -3.10 7.41 1.15
C ALA A 67 -3.76 6.64 0.01
N VAL A 68 -5.07 6.45 0.08
CA VAL A 68 -5.80 5.77 -1.00
C VAL A 68 -5.65 6.53 -2.32
N HIS A 69 -5.66 7.87 -2.29
CA HIS A 69 -5.43 8.65 -3.50
C HIS A 69 -4.02 8.39 -4.07
N ALA A 70 -3.02 8.24 -3.20
CA ALA A 70 -1.68 7.91 -3.67
C ALA A 70 -1.66 6.53 -4.34
N LEU A 71 -2.45 5.57 -3.85
CA LEU A 71 -2.57 4.27 -4.51
C LEU A 71 -3.14 4.43 -5.92
N GLU A 72 -4.10 5.34 -6.10
CA GLU A 72 -4.67 5.60 -7.41
C GLU A 72 -3.61 6.05 -8.41
N HIS A 73 -2.58 6.73 -7.92
CA HIS A 73 -1.47 7.21 -8.76
C HIS A 73 -0.39 6.16 -9.00
N GLY A 74 -0.54 4.98 -8.43
CA GLY A 74 0.39 3.87 -8.66
C GLY A 74 1.36 3.61 -7.52
N ALA A 75 1.19 4.28 -6.38
CA ALA A 75 2.06 4.03 -5.23
C ALA A 75 1.74 2.70 -4.57
N VAL A 76 2.72 2.12 -3.91
CA VAL A 76 2.55 1.00 -2.99
C VAL A 76 2.61 1.57 -1.58
N TRP A 77 1.67 1.17 -0.76
CA TRP A 77 1.57 1.62 0.62
C TRP A 77 1.95 0.45 1.53
N VAL A 78 3.07 0.57 2.21
CA VAL A 78 3.53 -0.42 3.16
C VAL A 78 3.21 0.08 4.55
N THR A 79 2.44 -0.71 5.28
CA THR A 79 2.04 -0.37 6.64
C THR A 79 2.66 -1.38 7.60
N TYR A 80 2.95 -0.96 8.81
CA TYR A 80 3.51 -1.85 9.83
C TYR A 80 2.87 -1.59 11.18
N ASP A 81 2.79 -2.66 11.97
CA ASP A 81 2.30 -2.56 13.35
C ASP A 81 3.44 -2.00 14.20
N PRO A 82 3.29 -0.79 14.75
CA PRO A 82 4.39 -0.15 15.48
C PRO A 82 4.73 -0.84 16.80
N GLU A 83 3.87 -1.74 17.28
CA GLU A 83 4.17 -2.49 18.50
C GLU A 83 4.98 -3.75 18.20
N VAL A 84 5.05 -4.16 16.95
CA VAL A 84 5.73 -5.40 16.54
C VAL A 84 6.99 -5.10 15.74
N VAL A 85 6.91 -4.18 14.80
CA VAL A 85 8.03 -3.85 13.89
C VAL A 85 8.69 -2.60 14.41
N THR A 86 9.84 -2.77 15.07
CA THR A 86 10.56 -1.66 15.70
C THR A 86 12.05 -1.80 15.46
N GLY A 87 12.79 -0.73 15.72
CA GLY A 87 14.25 -0.74 15.70
C GLY A 87 14.83 -1.27 14.42
N GLY A 88 15.69 -2.29 14.54
CA GLY A 88 16.37 -2.85 13.38
C GLY A 88 15.45 -3.47 12.35
N GLU A 89 14.31 -4.04 12.79
CA GLU A 89 13.38 -4.60 11.84
C GLU A 89 12.72 -3.51 11.01
N LEU A 90 12.40 -2.38 11.63
CA LEU A 90 11.85 -1.25 10.89
C LEU A 90 12.88 -0.69 9.91
N ASP A 91 14.14 -0.60 10.34
CA ASP A 91 15.21 -0.14 9.46
C ASP A 91 15.35 -1.08 8.26
N SER A 92 15.27 -2.38 8.50
CA SER A 92 15.35 -3.37 7.44
C SER A 92 14.18 -3.21 6.45
N LEU A 93 12.99 -3.04 6.99
CA LEU A 93 11.80 -2.83 6.15
C LEU A 93 12.00 -1.62 5.25
N ARG A 94 12.41 -0.50 5.84
CA ARG A 94 12.61 0.74 5.11
C ARG A 94 13.65 0.58 4.00
N SER A 95 14.71 -0.19 4.26
CA SER A 95 15.80 -0.36 3.30
C SER A 95 15.39 -1.12 2.05
N LYS A 96 14.27 -1.81 2.06
CA LYS A 96 13.81 -2.63 0.93
C LYS A 96 12.90 -1.86 -0.03
N LEU A 97 12.57 -0.62 0.28
CA LEU A 97 11.57 0.12 -0.46
C LEU A 97 12.20 0.97 -1.55
N PRO A 98 11.49 1.19 -2.66
CA PRO A 98 11.97 2.12 -3.68
C PRO A 98 11.95 3.55 -3.16
N SER A 99 12.61 4.45 -3.88
CA SER A 99 12.77 5.82 -3.42
C SER A 99 11.59 6.74 -3.79
N THR A 100 10.66 6.24 -4.59
CA THR A 100 9.52 7.04 -5.03
C THR A 100 8.31 6.13 -5.23
N TYR A 101 7.12 6.71 -5.28
CA TYR A 101 5.86 5.97 -5.40
C TYR A 101 5.72 4.90 -4.34
N ILE A 102 6.12 5.26 -3.13
CA ILE A 102 6.04 4.40 -1.96
C ILE A 102 5.59 5.24 -0.76
N VAL A 103 4.73 4.66 0.07
CA VAL A 103 4.38 5.24 1.35
C VAL A 103 4.65 4.17 2.39
N LEU A 104 5.43 4.52 3.41
CA LEU A 104 5.64 3.65 4.57
C LEU A 104 5.10 4.38 5.78
N SER A 105 4.22 3.74 6.52
CA SER A 105 3.66 4.38 7.71
C SER A 105 3.25 3.35 8.75
N PRO A 106 3.30 3.72 10.04
CA PRO A 106 2.73 2.85 11.07
C PRO A 106 1.21 2.79 10.92
N PHE A 107 0.64 1.67 11.30
CA PHE A 107 -0.80 1.46 11.26
C PHE A 107 -1.19 0.61 12.46
N PRO A 108 -1.58 1.23 13.57
CA PRO A 108 -1.99 0.47 14.75
C PRO A 108 -3.19 -0.41 14.43
N GLY A 109 -3.17 -1.61 14.96
CA GLY A 109 -4.30 -2.54 14.77
C GLY A 109 -4.27 -3.33 13.49
N LEU A 110 -3.12 -3.40 12.81
CA LEU A 110 -3.00 -4.23 11.60
C LEU A 110 -3.30 -5.70 11.89
N PRO A 111 -3.86 -6.41 10.89
CA PRO A 111 -4.10 -7.85 11.03
C PRO A 111 -2.84 -8.69 10.99
N SER A 112 -1.71 -8.12 10.57
CA SER A 112 -0.42 -8.82 10.52
C SER A 112 0.68 -7.81 10.78
N PRO A 113 1.93 -8.26 11.03
CA PRO A 113 3.02 -7.30 11.33
C PRO A 113 3.25 -6.26 10.24
N VAL A 114 3.09 -6.65 8.96
CA VAL A 114 3.26 -5.77 7.82
C VAL A 114 2.17 -6.07 6.81
N VAL A 115 1.64 -5.03 6.17
CA VAL A 115 0.68 -5.21 5.08
C VAL A 115 1.12 -4.31 3.93
N ALA A 116 1.19 -4.86 2.73
CA ALA A 116 1.47 -4.09 1.52
C ALA A 116 0.18 -3.94 0.72
N SER A 117 -0.10 -2.71 0.29
CA SER A 117 -1.32 -2.40 -0.44
C SER A 117 -0.99 -1.64 -1.71
N ALA A 118 -1.75 -1.92 -2.76
CA ALA A 118 -1.77 -1.16 -4.00
C ALA A 118 -3.23 -1.08 -4.40
N TRP A 119 -3.56 -0.30 -5.40
CA TRP A 119 -4.97 -0.14 -5.78
C TRP A 119 -5.60 -1.50 -6.11
N GLY A 120 -6.57 -1.89 -5.30
CA GLY A 120 -7.30 -3.14 -5.51
C GLY A 120 -6.57 -4.41 -5.12
N ASN A 121 -5.38 -4.30 -4.53
CA ASN A 121 -4.57 -5.48 -4.20
C ASN A 121 -3.90 -5.29 -2.84
N GLN A 122 -3.79 -6.39 -2.08
CA GLN A 122 -3.23 -6.31 -0.73
C GLN A 122 -2.68 -7.67 -0.33
N VAL A 123 -1.57 -7.67 0.42
CA VAL A 123 -1.02 -8.90 0.97
C VAL A 123 -0.60 -8.66 2.43
N GLN A 124 -0.96 -9.60 3.30
CA GLN A 124 -0.51 -9.59 4.69
C GLN A 124 0.81 -10.34 4.76
N LEU A 125 1.77 -9.75 5.45
CA LEU A 125 3.14 -10.25 5.50
C LEU A 125 3.53 -10.59 6.94
N ASP A 126 4.45 -11.52 7.09
CA ASP A 126 4.88 -12.00 8.41
C ASP A 126 5.87 -11.06 9.08
N GLY A 127 6.47 -10.16 8.34
CA GLY A 127 7.42 -9.20 8.88
C GLY A 127 8.24 -8.55 7.78
N ALA A 128 9.27 -7.82 8.19
CA ALA A 128 10.10 -7.06 7.26
C ALA A 128 10.92 -7.96 6.33
N GLU A 129 11.16 -9.21 6.74
CA GLU A 129 11.97 -10.13 5.94
C GLU A 129 11.15 -11.03 5.03
N ASP A 130 9.84 -10.84 4.98
CA ASP A 130 8.97 -11.65 4.15
C ASP A 130 9.25 -11.34 2.68
N GLU A 131 9.65 -12.37 1.93
CA GLU A 131 10.06 -12.20 0.54
C GLU A 131 8.92 -11.73 -0.35
N ARG A 132 7.68 -11.95 0.07
CA ARG A 132 6.53 -11.51 -0.73
C ARG A 132 6.44 -9.99 -0.85
N LEU A 133 7.12 -9.26 0.06
CA LEU A 133 7.15 -7.79 -0.06
C LEU A 133 7.81 -7.37 -1.36
N GLY A 134 8.97 -7.94 -1.67
CA GLY A 134 9.65 -7.64 -2.93
C GLY A 134 8.81 -8.02 -4.14
N ASP A 135 8.19 -9.18 -4.08
CA ASP A 135 7.33 -9.64 -5.18
C ASP A 135 6.14 -8.71 -5.39
N PHE A 136 5.55 -8.22 -4.29
CA PHE A 136 4.43 -7.30 -4.36
C PHE A 136 4.86 -5.97 -4.99
N ILE A 137 5.98 -5.43 -4.53
CA ILE A 137 6.49 -4.17 -5.08
C ILE A 137 6.80 -4.33 -6.56
N ASP A 138 7.48 -5.41 -6.94
CA ASP A 138 7.82 -5.65 -8.34
C ASP A 138 6.58 -5.69 -9.23
N LYS A 139 5.49 -6.23 -8.71
CA LYS A 139 4.28 -6.39 -9.51
C LYS A 139 3.43 -5.14 -9.58
N PHE A 140 3.35 -4.38 -8.50
CA PHE A 140 2.36 -3.31 -8.38
C PHE A 140 2.92 -1.90 -8.36
N TRP A 141 4.21 -1.73 -8.20
CA TRP A 141 4.81 -0.40 -8.14
C TRP A 141 4.67 0.28 -9.51
N LYS A 142 3.90 1.38 -9.54
CA LYS A 142 3.57 2.08 -10.78
C LYS A 142 3.03 1.14 -11.85
N ALA A 143 2.22 0.17 -11.44
CA ALA A 143 1.71 -0.87 -12.32
C ALA A 143 0.40 -1.39 -11.77
N GLY A 144 -0.13 -2.43 -12.38
CA GLY A 144 -1.33 -3.08 -11.89
C GLY A 144 -2.60 -2.34 -12.28
N ASP A 145 -3.53 -2.27 -11.34
CA ASP A 145 -4.89 -1.85 -11.62
C ASP A 145 -5.18 -0.38 -11.30
N ALA A 146 -4.17 0.38 -10.91
CA ALA A 146 -4.38 1.76 -10.50
C ALA A 146 -4.88 2.60 -11.69
N PRO A 147 -5.93 3.42 -11.48
CA PRO A 147 -6.53 4.15 -12.60
C PRO A 147 -5.69 5.27 -13.18
N GLU A 148 -4.77 5.85 -12.38
CA GLU A 148 -4.02 7.02 -12.81
C GLU A 148 -2.52 6.84 -12.58
N ILE A 149 -2.01 5.70 -13.03
CA ILE A 149 -0.60 5.35 -12.87
C ILE A 149 0.29 6.47 -13.42
N GLY A 150 1.24 6.91 -12.60
CA GLY A 150 2.19 7.92 -12.99
C GLY A 150 1.77 9.34 -12.68
N ALA A 151 0.56 9.55 -12.17
CA ALA A 151 0.18 10.88 -11.70
C ALA A 151 1.03 11.24 -10.48
N ALA A 152 1.06 12.52 -10.13
CA ALA A 152 2.02 13.06 -9.17
C ALA A 152 1.96 12.36 -7.81
N CYS A 153 3.13 12.11 -7.22
CA CYS A 153 3.27 11.50 -5.90
C CYS A 153 3.82 12.51 -4.89
N SER A 154 3.85 13.78 -5.24
CA SER A 154 4.35 14.86 -4.40
C SER A 154 3.62 16.14 -4.78
N GLY A 155 3.96 17.23 -4.12
CA GLY A 155 3.41 18.53 -4.47
C GLY A 155 2.23 18.97 -3.62
N GLN A 156 1.81 18.16 -2.65
CA GLN A 156 0.78 18.55 -1.71
C GLN A 156 1.42 19.04 -0.41
N PRO A 157 0.67 19.74 0.45
CA PRO A 157 1.20 20.05 1.79
C PRO A 157 1.56 18.76 2.51
N ASP A 158 2.70 18.78 3.20
CA ASP A 158 3.16 17.60 3.93
C ASP A 158 2.28 17.28 5.11
N GLU A 159 2.04 15.98 5.33
CA GLU A 159 1.39 15.52 6.53
C GLU A 159 2.43 15.38 7.64
N PRO A 160 2.00 15.51 8.92
CA PRO A 160 2.90 15.27 10.03
C PRO A 160 3.51 13.88 9.96
N GLY A 161 4.77 13.78 10.38
CA GLY A 161 5.44 12.49 10.43
C GLY A 161 6.27 12.16 9.21
N LEU A 162 6.25 12.99 8.18
CA LEU A 162 7.08 12.73 7.00
C LEU A 162 8.55 12.92 7.37
N VAL A 163 9.35 11.86 7.21
CA VAL A 163 10.76 11.86 7.61
C VAL A 163 11.70 11.41 6.49
N GLY A 164 11.18 11.11 5.32
CA GLY A 164 12.02 10.67 4.20
C GLY A 164 11.23 10.33 2.96
#